data_9cd8180464bda42d42453d93bc53237d
#
_entry.id   9cd8180464bda42d42453d93bc53237d
#
_cell.length_a   1.000
_cell.length_b   1.000
_cell.length_c   1.000
_cell.angle_alpha   90.00
_cell.angle_beta   90.00
_cell.angle_gamma   90.00
#
_symmetry.space_group_name_H-M   'P 1'
#
loop_
_entity.id
_entity.type
_entity.pdbx_description
1 polymer ?
#
loop_
_entity_poly.entity_id
_entity_poly.type
_entity_poly.pdbx_seq_one_letter_code
_entity_poly.pdbx_strand_id
1 'polypeptide(L)'
;WFGCGIEQRDVKALEQVLDISFTVMNFIIALSVVVFVHELGHFLVARWNKVRCDSFSIGFGPELVGFTDRHGTRWKFSLIPLGGYVKMFGEADIANPGAKDNEDEDIETEVEREMTPEEKAISFKYKTLGQRSAIVFAGPAVNFLFAILVFFVMFMSVGRPVTEPIVGSVVEESAASEAGLVAGDRILAIDGNEIDRFEDLQRVVPLGNGAPMRLTVERGEDVLDIVAVPRIVEETDAFGNPQKRALLGVSSSGETRMMVRHNPVSALGLAISQTYIVVDGTFVAVGQIISGQRGTEDLGGPIRIAKFSGQAAKSGFANFVIFMAILSINLGIINLFPVPLLDGGHLLFYAIEALRGRPLSDQAQEWGLRFGLVLVLSLMVFVTWNDILQL
;
A
#
# COMPACT_ATOMS: atom_id res chain seq x y z
N TRP A 1 -16.65 15.16 -48.79
CA TRP A 1 -17.23 15.37 -47.45
C TRP A 1 -17.32 14.05 -46.62
N PHE A 2 -17.18 12.88 -47.24
CA PHE A 2 -17.24 11.59 -46.55
C PHE A 2 -15.89 11.04 -46.06
N GLY A 3 -14.78 11.57 -46.50
CA GLY A 3 -13.45 11.07 -46.14
C GLY A 3 -12.92 11.54 -44.77
N CYS A 4 -13.28 12.74 -44.33
CA CYS A 4 -12.73 13.34 -43.12
C CYS A 4 -13.30 12.77 -41.79
N GLY A 5 -14.50 12.15 -41.83
CA GLY A 5 -15.14 11.62 -40.63
C GLY A 5 -14.68 10.20 -40.23
N ILE A 6 -14.18 9.43 -41.19
CA ILE A 6 -13.71 8.06 -40.97
C ILE A 6 -12.30 8.15 -40.36
N GLU A 7 -11.43 9.01 -40.87
CA GLU A 7 -10.07 9.21 -40.39
C GLU A 7 -9.99 9.68 -38.91
N GLN A 8 -10.90 10.57 -38.49
CA GLN A 8 -10.96 11.04 -37.09
C GLN A 8 -11.49 9.97 -36.12
N ARG A 9 -12.37 9.07 -36.54
CA ARG A 9 -12.85 7.96 -35.71
C ARG A 9 -11.76 6.92 -35.53
N ASP A 10 -11.02 6.60 -36.59
CA ASP A 10 -9.95 5.62 -36.55
C ASP A 10 -8.78 6.10 -35.68
N VAL A 11 -8.45 7.40 -35.72
CA VAL A 11 -7.42 8.01 -34.85
C VAL A 11 -7.85 7.94 -33.38
N LYS A 12 -9.08 8.30 -33.03
CA LYS A 12 -9.59 8.21 -31.66
C LYS A 12 -9.62 6.77 -31.14
N ALA A 13 -10.04 5.82 -31.99
CA ALA A 13 -10.03 4.40 -31.61
C ALA A 13 -8.61 3.91 -31.34
N LEU A 14 -7.63 4.31 -32.15
CA LEU A 14 -6.22 3.96 -31.95
C LEU A 14 -5.67 4.59 -30.66
N GLU A 15 -5.98 5.85 -30.39
CA GLU A 15 -5.58 6.52 -29.13
C GLU A 15 -6.14 5.79 -27.91
N GLN A 16 -7.42 5.38 -27.95
CA GLN A 16 -8.03 4.62 -26.85
C GLN A 16 -7.34 3.26 -26.64
N VAL A 17 -7.05 2.54 -27.73
CA VAL A 17 -6.36 1.24 -27.65
C VAL A 17 -4.96 1.40 -27.07
N LEU A 18 -4.22 2.42 -27.47
CA LEU A 18 -2.89 2.73 -26.94
C LEU A 18 -2.95 3.10 -25.45
N ASP A 19 -3.98 3.85 -25.06
CA ASP A 19 -4.17 4.27 -23.67
C ASP A 19 -4.51 3.09 -22.74
N ILE A 20 -5.41 2.22 -23.20
CA ILE A 20 -5.74 0.97 -22.49
C ILE A 20 -4.51 0.07 -22.39
N SER A 21 -3.77 -0.11 -23.50
CA SER A 21 -2.56 -0.93 -23.52
C SER A 21 -1.49 -0.40 -22.56
N PHE A 22 -1.28 0.92 -22.54
CA PHE A 22 -0.36 1.57 -21.61
C PHE A 22 -0.78 1.37 -20.15
N THR A 23 -2.06 1.51 -19.85
CA THR A 23 -2.64 1.32 -18.51
C THR A 23 -2.46 -0.12 -18.04
N VAL A 24 -2.81 -1.11 -18.88
CA VAL A 24 -2.68 -2.53 -18.58
C VAL A 24 -1.20 -2.92 -18.37
N MET A 25 -0.31 -2.43 -19.22
CA MET A 25 1.13 -2.70 -19.09
C MET A 25 1.67 -2.20 -17.74
N ASN A 26 1.36 -0.94 -17.36
CA ASN A 26 1.81 -0.38 -16.10
C ASN A 26 1.20 -1.08 -14.89
N PHE A 27 -0.05 -1.51 -14.99
CA PHE A 27 -0.69 -2.33 -13.95
C PHE A 27 0.05 -3.67 -13.75
N ILE A 28 0.35 -4.38 -14.84
CA ILE A 28 1.11 -5.64 -14.79
C ILE A 28 2.48 -5.41 -14.18
N ILE A 29 3.20 -4.37 -14.58
CA ILE A 29 4.51 -4.04 -14.02
C ILE A 29 4.41 -3.77 -12.51
N ALA A 30 3.48 -2.89 -12.08
CA ALA A 30 3.33 -2.54 -10.69
C ALA A 30 2.97 -3.77 -9.83
N LEU A 31 2.01 -4.58 -10.29
CA LEU A 31 1.60 -5.79 -9.59
C LEU A 31 2.72 -6.81 -9.52
N SER A 32 3.43 -7.05 -10.63
CA SER A 32 4.56 -8.00 -10.68
C SER A 32 5.68 -7.61 -9.72
N VAL A 33 6.03 -6.32 -9.64
CA VAL A 33 7.06 -5.83 -8.71
C VAL A 33 6.63 -6.03 -7.26
N VAL A 34 5.40 -5.67 -6.92
CA VAL A 34 4.90 -5.76 -5.54
C VAL A 34 4.75 -7.21 -5.09
N VAL A 35 4.25 -8.08 -5.98
CA VAL A 35 4.17 -9.52 -5.72
C VAL A 35 5.55 -10.14 -5.60
N PHE A 36 6.48 -9.80 -6.51
CA PHE A 36 7.87 -10.28 -6.42
C PHE A 36 8.49 -9.94 -5.07
N VAL A 37 8.30 -8.71 -4.58
CA VAL A 37 8.81 -8.27 -3.27
C VAL A 37 8.20 -9.10 -2.14
N HIS A 38 6.91 -9.37 -2.22
CA HIS A 38 6.17 -10.18 -1.24
C HIS A 38 6.73 -11.61 -1.18
N GLU A 39 6.78 -12.29 -2.32
CA GLU A 39 7.29 -13.67 -2.43
C GLU A 39 8.77 -13.75 -2.04
N LEU A 40 9.54 -12.72 -2.37
CA LEU A 40 10.95 -12.63 -1.99
C LEU A 40 11.11 -12.62 -0.46
N GLY A 41 10.19 -12.01 0.27
CA GLY A 41 10.17 -12.05 1.73
C GLY A 41 10.09 -13.47 2.26
N HIS A 42 9.10 -14.24 1.82
CA HIS A 42 8.96 -15.65 2.17
C HIS A 42 10.20 -16.46 1.81
N PHE A 43 10.66 -16.33 0.59
CA PHE A 43 11.82 -17.05 0.08
C PHE A 43 13.09 -16.81 0.88
N LEU A 44 13.42 -15.55 1.16
CA LEU A 44 14.65 -15.21 1.90
C LEU A 44 14.64 -15.77 3.31
N VAL A 45 13.50 -15.64 4.02
CA VAL A 45 13.38 -16.13 5.40
C VAL A 45 13.27 -17.65 5.44
N ALA A 46 12.62 -18.30 4.44
CA ALA A 46 12.63 -19.75 4.29
C ALA A 46 14.06 -20.29 4.14
N ARG A 47 14.82 -19.68 3.24
CA ARG A 47 16.24 -20.05 3.02
C ARG A 47 17.11 -19.80 4.25
N TRP A 48 16.93 -18.70 4.95
CA TRP A 48 17.62 -18.43 6.21
C TRP A 48 17.34 -19.52 7.25
N ASN A 49 16.11 -20.02 7.30
CA ASN A 49 15.70 -21.13 8.17
C ASN A 49 16.03 -22.52 7.59
N LYS A 50 16.83 -22.58 6.53
CA LYS A 50 17.25 -23.84 5.86
C LYS A 50 16.04 -24.66 5.37
N VAL A 51 15.01 -24.01 4.87
CA VAL A 51 13.92 -24.64 4.12
C VAL A 51 14.34 -24.70 2.65
N ARG A 52 14.16 -25.86 2.02
CA ARG A 52 14.35 -26.00 0.58
C ARG A 52 13.17 -25.35 -0.14
N CYS A 53 13.46 -24.47 -1.07
CA CYS A 53 12.46 -23.88 -1.96
C CYS A 53 12.61 -24.53 -3.34
N ASP A 54 11.58 -25.24 -3.78
CA ASP A 54 11.58 -25.98 -5.05
C ASP A 54 11.34 -25.03 -6.22
N SER A 55 10.41 -24.08 -6.08
CA SER A 55 10.18 -23.06 -7.10
C SER A 55 9.83 -21.71 -6.50
N PHE A 56 10.19 -20.66 -7.26
CA PHE A 56 9.82 -19.26 -7.06
C PHE A 56 9.15 -18.78 -8.35
N SER A 57 7.85 -18.46 -8.30
CA SER A 57 7.10 -18.06 -9.47
C SER A 57 6.52 -16.65 -9.34
N ILE A 58 6.69 -15.85 -10.40
CA ILE A 58 5.90 -14.63 -10.61
C ILE A 58 4.81 -15.00 -11.61
N GLY A 59 3.57 -14.96 -11.15
CA GLY A 59 2.41 -15.38 -11.94
C GLY A 59 2.04 -16.85 -11.78
N PHE A 60 0.93 -17.20 -12.39
CA PHE A 60 0.35 -18.54 -12.43
C PHE A 60 0.27 -19.10 -13.84
N GLY A 61 0.10 -20.43 -13.94
CA GLY A 61 -0.05 -21.13 -15.20
C GLY A 61 1.27 -21.54 -15.85
N PRO A 62 1.29 -21.78 -17.18
CA PRO A 62 2.49 -22.27 -17.88
C PRO A 62 3.68 -21.34 -17.73
N GLU A 63 4.85 -21.92 -17.54
CA GLU A 63 6.12 -21.19 -17.51
C GLU A 63 6.44 -20.60 -18.89
N LEU A 64 6.69 -19.29 -18.96
CA LEU A 64 7.14 -18.62 -20.17
C LEU A 64 8.68 -18.59 -20.25
N VAL A 65 9.30 -18.23 -19.13
CA VAL A 65 10.76 -18.14 -18.99
C VAL A 65 11.13 -18.55 -17.58
N GLY A 66 12.22 -19.32 -17.43
CA GLY A 66 12.74 -19.66 -16.11
C GLY A 66 14.16 -20.19 -16.16
N PHE A 67 14.78 -20.19 -14.98
CA PHE A 67 16.11 -20.75 -14.76
C PHE A 67 16.18 -21.40 -13.39
N THR A 68 17.10 -22.35 -13.22
CA THR A 68 17.34 -22.99 -11.93
C THR A 68 18.59 -22.40 -11.28
N ASP A 69 18.48 -21.97 -10.03
CA ASP A 69 19.60 -21.41 -9.29
C ASP A 69 20.58 -22.51 -8.81
N ARG A 70 21.70 -22.09 -8.22
CA ARG A 70 22.75 -23.01 -7.72
C ARG A 70 22.29 -23.88 -6.52
N HIS A 71 21.14 -23.58 -5.94
CA HIS A 71 20.58 -24.28 -4.80
C HIS A 71 19.39 -25.17 -5.18
N GLY A 72 19.12 -25.29 -6.48
CA GLY A 72 18.05 -26.12 -7.01
C GLY A 72 16.67 -25.45 -7.08
N THR A 73 16.53 -24.15 -6.73
CA THR A 73 15.25 -23.45 -6.86
C THR A 73 14.99 -23.09 -8.32
N ARG A 74 13.83 -23.47 -8.86
CA ARG A 74 13.34 -23.07 -10.18
C ARG A 74 12.70 -21.69 -10.11
N TRP A 75 13.36 -20.68 -10.66
CA TRP A 75 12.82 -19.33 -10.83
C TRP A 75 12.06 -19.29 -12.14
N LYS A 76 10.78 -18.89 -12.11
CA LYS A 76 9.91 -18.88 -13.27
C LYS A 76 9.04 -17.64 -13.35
N PHE A 77 8.80 -17.19 -14.57
CA PHE A 77 7.83 -16.18 -14.92
C PHE A 77 6.72 -16.87 -15.72
N SER A 78 5.50 -16.82 -15.21
CA SER A 78 4.35 -17.55 -15.73
C SER A 78 3.42 -16.65 -16.55
N LEU A 79 2.54 -17.26 -17.34
CA LEU A 79 1.70 -16.59 -18.32
C LEU A 79 0.74 -15.56 -17.72
N ILE A 80 0.19 -15.83 -16.54
CA ILE A 80 -0.80 -14.98 -15.89
C ILE A 80 -0.11 -14.20 -14.76
N PRO A 81 0.29 -12.92 -14.95
CA PRO A 81 1.08 -12.17 -13.99
C PRO A 81 0.21 -11.57 -12.87
N LEU A 82 -0.78 -12.32 -12.40
CA LEU A 82 -1.69 -11.93 -11.33
C LEU A 82 -1.37 -12.71 -10.05
N GLY A 83 -0.25 -12.36 -9.39
CA GLY A 83 0.19 -13.04 -8.19
C GLY A 83 1.55 -13.72 -8.35
N GLY A 84 1.90 -14.56 -7.39
CA GLY A 84 3.12 -15.36 -7.37
C GLY A 84 3.03 -16.43 -6.30
N TYR A 85 4.06 -17.24 -6.17
CA TYR A 85 4.20 -18.21 -5.08
C TYR A 85 5.64 -18.69 -4.91
N VAL A 86 5.95 -19.07 -3.69
CA VAL A 86 7.18 -19.81 -3.35
C VAL A 86 6.75 -21.21 -2.94
N LYS A 87 7.10 -22.24 -3.71
CA LYS A 87 6.85 -23.64 -3.34
C LYS A 87 7.97 -24.10 -2.40
N MET A 88 7.61 -24.36 -1.16
CA MET A 88 8.52 -24.85 -0.14
C MET A 88 8.40 -26.38 0.00
N PHE A 89 9.53 -27.04 0.14
CA PHE A 89 9.55 -28.49 0.31
C PHE A 89 8.77 -28.93 1.55
N GLY A 90 7.84 -29.87 1.36
CA GLY A 90 6.97 -30.37 2.43
C GLY A 90 5.83 -29.46 2.83
N GLU A 91 5.53 -28.42 2.06
CA GLU A 91 4.31 -27.64 2.14
C GLU A 91 3.23 -28.34 1.33
N ALA A 92 2.00 -28.42 1.88
CA ALA A 92 0.87 -28.97 1.14
C ALA A 92 0.53 -28.05 -0.04
N ASP A 93 0.45 -28.61 -1.25
CA ASP A 93 0.15 -27.87 -2.49
C ASP A 93 -1.30 -27.36 -2.50
N ILE A 94 -1.56 -26.28 -1.76
CA ILE A 94 -2.89 -25.65 -1.69
C ILE A 94 -3.09 -24.67 -2.85
N ALA A 95 -1.99 -24.13 -3.39
CA ALA A 95 -2.03 -23.12 -4.46
C ALA A 95 -2.33 -23.72 -5.85
N ASN A 96 -2.26 -25.02 -6.02
CA ASN A 96 -2.48 -25.64 -7.32
C ASN A 96 -3.19 -27.01 -7.21
N PRO A 97 -4.47 -27.07 -6.78
CA PRO A 97 -5.20 -28.34 -6.63
C PRO A 97 -5.39 -29.13 -7.94
N GLY A 98 -4.93 -28.62 -9.06
CA GLY A 98 -5.11 -29.17 -10.41
C GLY A 98 -3.87 -29.23 -11.27
N ALA A 99 -2.72 -28.74 -10.84
CA ALA A 99 -1.48 -28.94 -11.58
C ALA A 99 -0.91 -30.33 -11.26
N LYS A 100 -1.44 -31.33 -11.92
CA LYS A 100 -0.64 -32.50 -12.27
C LYS A 100 0.42 -32.00 -13.22
N ASP A 101 1.62 -31.75 -12.71
CA ASP A 101 2.80 -31.55 -13.54
C ASP A 101 2.93 -32.83 -14.37
N ASN A 102 2.68 -32.73 -15.68
CA ASN A 102 2.69 -33.84 -16.63
C ASN A 102 4.11 -34.43 -16.90
N GLU A 103 5.03 -34.22 -15.97
CA GLU A 103 6.43 -34.70 -16.14
C GLU A 103 6.90 -35.68 -15.06
N ASP A 104 6.10 -35.96 -14.01
CA ASP A 104 6.51 -36.98 -13.01
C ASP A 104 5.32 -37.91 -12.72
N GLU A 105 5.20 -38.98 -13.53
CA GLU A 105 4.31 -40.12 -13.27
C GLU A 105 4.63 -40.88 -11.96
N ASP A 106 5.69 -40.47 -11.24
CA ASP A 106 6.19 -41.18 -10.06
C ASP A 106 5.76 -40.52 -8.70
N ILE A 107 5.00 -39.42 -8.70
CA ILE A 107 4.70 -38.65 -7.47
C ILE A 107 3.52 -39.22 -6.66
N GLU A 108 2.64 -40.02 -7.26
CA GLU A 108 1.53 -40.65 -6.50
C GLU A 108 2.03 -41.69 -5.48
N THR A 109 3.27 -42.15 -5.57
CA THR A 109 3.91 -43.09 -4.66
C THR A 109 4.75 -42.44 -3.55
N GLU A 110 5.10 -41.14 -3.65
CA GLU A 110 5.92 -40.46 -2.64
C GLU A 110 5.12 -39.99 -1.38
N VAL A 111 3.80 -39.92 -1.46
CA VAL A 111 2.95 -39.42 -0.34
C VAL A 111 2.91 -40.38 0.85
N GLU A 112 3.25 -41.63 0.68
CA GLU A 112 3.29 -42.63 1.75
C GLU A 112 4.72 -42.97 2.24
N ARG A 113 5.77 -42.45 1.61
CA ARG A 113 7.13 -42.71 2.09
C ARG A 113 7.45 -41.84 3.31
N GLU A 114 7.84 -42.48 4.43
CA GLU A 114 8.35 -41.73 5.57
C GLU A 114 9.60 -40.91 5.17
N MET A 115 9.52 -39.59 5.29
CA MET A 115 10.64 -38.69 5.02
C MET A 115 11.85 -39.05 5.88
N THR A 116 13.02 -39.04 5.27
CA THR A 116 14.28 -39.27 5.98
C THR A 116 14.54 -38.12 6.99
N PRO A 117 15.38 -38.32 8.01
CA PRO A 117 15.74 -37.25 8.94
C PRO A 117 16.33 -36.01 8.25
N GLU A 118 17.05 -36.19 7.13
CA GLU A 118 17.63 -35.12 6.33
C GLU A 118 16.55 -34.32 5.59
N GLU A 119 15.57 -35.01 4.99
CA GLU A 119 14.41 -34.39 4.35
C GLU A 119 13.55 -33.62 5.35
N LYS A 120 13.29 -34.19 6.54
CA LYS A 120 12.59 -33.49 7.62
C LYS A 120 13.30 -32.22 8.05
N ALA A 121 14.64 -32.21 8.05
CA ALA A 121 15.43 -31.05 8.44
C ALA A 121 15.29 -29.86 7.47
N ILE A 122 14.99 -30.09 6.19
CA ILE A 122 14.81 -29.04 5.17
C ILE A 122 13.35 -28.79 4.78
N SER A 123 12.41 -29.55 5.36
CA SER A 123 10.97 -29.43 5.08
C SER A 123 10.34 -28.33 5.92
N PHE A 124 9.46 -27.51 5.32
CA PHE A 124 8.69 -26.47 6.00
C PHE A 124 7.81 -27.02 7.13
N LYS A 125 7.13 -28.13 6.88
CA LYS A 125 6.21 -28.77 7.81
C LYS A 125 6.85 -29.13 9.17
N TYR A 126 8.14 -29.51 9.14
CA TYR A 126 8.87 -29.94 10.35
C TYR A 126 9.66 -28.81 11.04
N LYS A 127 9.56 -27.57 10.56
CA LYS A 127 10.14 -26.40 11.24
C LYS A 127 9.38 -26.08 12.52
N THR A 128 10.06 -25.47 13.47
CA THR A 128 9.43 -25.00 14.70
C THR A 128 8.33 -23.98 14.38
N LEU A 129 7.36 -23.84 15.26
CA LEU A 129 6.26 -22.89 15.11
C LEU A 129 6.76 -21.46 14.85
N GLY A 130 7.78 -21.03 15.61
CA GLY A 130 8.41 -19.71 15.42
C GLY A 130 9.05 -19.53 14.05
N GLN A 131 9.70 -20.57 13.51
CA GLN A 131 10.29 -20.53 12.16
C GLN A 131 9.21 -20.45 11.09
N ARG A 132 8.14 -21.25 11.18
CA ARG A 132 7.01 -21.21 10.25
C ARG A 132 6.32 -19.85 10.30
N SER A 133 6.06 -19.31 11.49
CA SER A 133 5.48 -17.97 11.64
C SER A 133 6.37 -16.90 11.06
N ALA A 134 7.68 -16.96 11.26
CA ALA A 134 8.62 -15.98 10.71
C ALA A 134 8.65 -16.01 9.17
N ILE A 135 8.61 -17.19 8.57
CA ILE A 135 8.59 -17.37 7.11
C ILE A 135 7.31 -16.76 6.53
N VAL A 136 6.14 -17.07 7.10
CA VAL A 136 4.86 -16.56 6.63
C VAL A 136 4.73 -15.05 6.86
N PHE A 137 5.16 -14.55 8.01
CA PHE A 137 5.13 -13.10 8.29
C PHE A 137 6.08 -12.29 7.39
N ALA A 138 7.12 -12.92 6.84
CA ALA A 138 8.15 -12.24 6.08
C ALA A 138 7.63 -11.60 4.78
N GLY A 139 6.64 -12.21 4.10
CA GLY A 139 6.01 -11.63 2.91
C GLY A 139 5.43 -10.24 3.19
N PRO A 140 4.43 -10.15 4.07
CA PRO A 140 3.87 -8.84 4.46
C PRO A 140 4.92 -7.87 5.02
N ALA A 141 5.84 -8.34 5.86
CA ALA A 141 6.88 -7.49 6.45
C ALA A 141 7.78 -6.83 5.39
N VAL A 142 8.19 -7.60 4.37
CA VAL A 142 9.05 -7.07 3.29
C VAL A 142 8.29 -6.08 2.42
N ASN A 143 6.97 -6.18 2.28
CA ASN A 143 6.15 -5.18 1.61
C ASN A 143 6.19 -3.82 2.32
N PHE A 144 6.11 -3.79 3.64
CA PHE A 144 6.29 -2.55 4.42
C PHE A 144 7.72 -2.01 4.31
N LEU A 145 8.72 -2.88 4.38
CA LEU A 145 10.13 -2.49 4.24
C LEU A 145 10.42 -1.91 2.85
N PHE A 146 9.85 -2.49 1.81
CA PHE A 146 9.94 -1.97 0.45
C PHE A 146 9.34 -0.57 0.34
N ALA A 147 8.16 -0.35 0.90
CA ALA A 147 7.53 0.96 0.90
C ALA A 147 8.38 2.01 1.65
N ILE A 148 8.90 1.66 2.84
CA ILE A 148 9.82 2.53 3.59
C ILE A 148 11.07 2.85 2.74
N LEU A 149 11.66 1.86 2.08
CA LEU A 149 12.81 2.07 1.21
C LEU A 149 12.50 3.00 0.03
N VAL A 150 11.36 2.80 -0.61
CA VAL A 150 10.91 3.66 -1.73
C VAL A 150 10.71 5.09 -1.25
N PHE A 151 9.95 5.32 -0.17
CA PHE A 151 9.75 6.65 0.38
C PHE A 151 11.06 7.31 0.82
N PHE A 152 11.95 6.54 1.44
CA PHE A 152 13.26 7.01 1.85
C PHE A 152 14.08 7.53 0.66
N VAL A 153 14.20 6.72 -0.40
CA VAL A 153 14.91 7.11 -1.63
C VAL A 153 14.26 8.31 -2.30
N MET A 154 12.92 8.34 -2.34
CA MET A 154 12.18 9.45 -2.95
C MET A 154 12.37 10.74 -2.17
N PHE A 155 12.32 10.74 -0.84
CA PHE A 155 12.51 11.94 -0.03
C PHE A 155 13.94 12.47 -0.05
N MET A 156 14.92 11.60 -0.29
CA MET A 156 16.32 12.02 -0.48
C MET A 156 16.58 12.58 -1.89
N SER A 157 16.04 11.93 -2.93
CA SER A 157 16.39 12.25 -4.33
C SER A 157 15.49 13.31 -4.94
N VAL A 158 14.18 13.11 -4.91
CA VAL A 158 13.18 14.02 -5.47
C VAL A 158 12.74 15.05 -4.43
N GLY A 159 12.64 14.65 -3.18
CA GLY A 159 12.11 15.45 -2.09
C GLY A 159 10.64 15.14 -1.81
N ARG A 160 10.11 15.77 -0.76
CA ARG A 160 8.70 15.74 -0.40
C ARG A 160 8.03 17.02 -0.88
N PRO A 161 6.86 16.96 -1.53
CA PRO A 161 6.11 18.18 -1.79
C PRO A 161 5.65 18.77 -0.44
N VAL A 162 5.99 20.01 -0.20
CA VAL A 162 5.52 20.80 0.95
C VAL A 162 4.79 22.01 0.41
N THR A 163 3.73 22.40 1.10
CA THR A 163 3.00 23.63 0.76
C THR A 163 3.71 24.78 1.44
N GLU A 164 4.09 25.79 0.70
CA GLU A 164 4.65 27.01 1.29
C GLU A 164 3.66 27.63 2.27
N PRO A 165 4.13 28.23 3.38
CA PRO A 165 3.27 28.84 4.37
C PRO A 165 2.70 30.19 3.88
N ILE A 166 2.18 30.20 2.63
CA ILE A 166 1.57 31.37 2.00
C ILE A 166 0.05 31.30 2.12
N VAL A 167 -0.54 32.36 2.61
CA VAL A 167 -1.99 32.53 2.71
C VAL A 167 -2.58 32.63 1.31
N GLY A 168 -3.35 31.65 0.88
CA GLY A 168 -4.02 31.67 -0.43
C GLY A 168 -5.33 32.43 -0.38
N SER A 169 -6.13 32.19 0.66
CA SER A 169 -7.34 32.97 0.94
C SER A 169 -7.57 33.11 2.44
N VAL A 170 -8.25 34.17 2.80
CA VAL A 170 -8.68 34.47 4.17
C VAL A 170 -10.20 34.35 4.20
N VAL A 171 -10.71 33.57 5.16
CA VAL A 171 -12.17 33.44 5.37
C VAL A 171 -12.70 34.73 5.99
N GLU A 172 -13.80 35.25 5.45
CA GLU A 172 -14.46 36.44 5.99
C GLU A 172 -14.90 36.20 7.45
N GLU A 173 -14.83 37.22 8.26
CA GLU A 173 -15.17 37.17 9.72
C GLU A 173 -14.37 36.14 10.51
N SER A 174 -13.18 35.72 10.04
CA SER A 174 -12.27 34.81 10.74
C SER A 174 -11.24 35.56 11.60
N ALA A 175 -10.56 34.84 12.48
CA ALA A 175 -9.44 35.35 13.25
C ALA A 175 -8.33 35.95 12.39
N ALA A 176 -8.08 35.37 11.23
CA ALA A 176 -7.11 35.89 10.26
C ALA A 176 -7.58 37.22 9.65
N SER A 177 -8.86 37.31 9.28
CA SER A 177 -9.46 38.56 8.76
C SER A 177 -9.41 39.69 9.78
N GLU A 178 -9.76 39.40 11.02
CA GLU A 178 -9.72 40.39 12.14
C GLU A 178 -8.29 40.82 12.47
N ALA A 179 -7.32 39.92 12.33
CA ALA A 179 -5.92 40.23 12.53
C ALA A 179 -5.29 41.01 11.35
N GLY A 180 -5.98 41.13 10.23
CA GLY A 180 -5.51 41.85 9.05
C GLY A 180 -4.55 41.04 8.15
N LEU A 181 -4.63 39.70 8.21
CA LEU A 181 -3.98 38.83 7.23
C LEU A 181 -4.65 38.97 5.87
N VAL A 182 -3.88 38.92 4.81
CA VAL A 182 -4.35 39.00 3.43
C VAL A 182 -3.78 37.85 2.59
N ALA A 183 -4.43 37.58 1.45
CA ALA A 183 -3.91 36.62 0.49
C ALA A 183 -2.54 37.10 -0.04
N GLY A 184 -1.59 36.17 -0.13
CA GLY A 184 -0.20 36.45 -0.49
C GLY A 184 0.75 36.63 0.69
N ASP A 185 0.26 36.76 1.93
CA ASP A 185 1.08 36.80 3.12
C ASP A 185 1.82 35.48 3.32
N ARG A 186 3.14 35.52 3.55
CA ARG A 186 3.96 34.37 3.92
C ARG A 186 4.19 34.37 5.43
N ILE A 187 3.77 33.35 6.13
CA ILE A 187 3.95 33.23 7.59
C ILE A 187 5.33 32.64 7.85
N LEU A 188 6.23 33.46 8.42
CA LEU A 188 7.61 33.08 8.73
C LEU A 188 7.75 32.40 10.09
N ALA A 189 6.99 32.87 11.10
CA ALA A 189 7.06 32.31 12.45
C ALA A 189 5.74 32.50 13.21
N ILE A 190 5.53 31.63 14.23
CA ILE A 190 4.48 31.76 15.24
C ILE A 190 5.13 31.74 16.61
N ASP A 191 4.92 32.80 17.41
CA ASP A 191 5.50 32.97 18.73
C ASP A 191 7.04 32.72 18.78
N GLY A 192 7.73 33.15 17.68
CA GLY A 192 9.17 32.98 17.53
C GLY A 192 9.62 31.60 17.03
N ASN A 193 8.72 30.66 16.83
CA ASN A 193 9.03 29.37 16.20
C ASN A 193 8.86 29.48 14.68
N GLU A 194 9.91 29.16 13.94
CA GLU A 194 9.91 29.20 12.48
C GLU A 194 8.87 28.25 11.89
N ILE A 195 8.18 28.71 10.84
CA ILE A 195 7.18 28.00 10.08
C ILE A 195 7.69 27.83 8.64
N ASP A 196 8.08 26.62 8.30
CA ASP A 196 8.59 26.29 6.98
C ASP A 196 7.47 25.86 6.01
N ARG A 197 6.35 25.37 6.54
CA ARG A 197 5.28 24.75 5.77
C ARG A 197 3.91 25.13 6.29
N PHE A 198 2.94 25.16 5.40
CA PHE A 198 1.54 25.41 5.77
C PHE A 198 0.99 24.35 6.73
N GLU A 199 1.47 23.11 6.63
CA GLU A 199 1.12 22.01 7.54
C GLU A 199 1.59 22.27 8.98
N ASP A 200 2.65 23.05 9.16
CA ASP A 200 3.12 23.44 10.50
C ASP A 200 2.12 24.41 11.17
N LEU A 201 1.51 25.31 10.38
CA LEU A 201 0.38 26.14 10.87
C LEU A 201 -0.79 25.28 11.35
N GLN A 202 -1.18 24.31 10.51
CA GLN A 202 -2.30 23.41 10.83
C GLN A 202 -2.07 22.59 12.10
N ARG A 203 -0.81 22.37 12.46
CA ARG A 203 -0.40 21.66 13.68
C ARG A 203 -0.30 22.61 14.89
N VAL A 204 0.34 23.77 14.73
CA VAL A 204 0.65 24.69 15.85
C VAL A 204 -0.60 25.46 16.30
N VAL A 205 -1.40 25.97 15.37
CA VAL A 205 -2.58 26.79 15.70
C VAL A 205 -3.59 26.09 16.64
N PRO A 206 -3.99 24.83 16.40
CA PRO A 206 -4.89 24.13 17.31
C PRO A 206 -4.31 23.90 18.71
N LEU A 207 -2.99 23.72 18.83
CA LEU A 207 -2.32 23.51 20.11
C LEU A 207 -2.37 24.76 21.00
N GLY A 208 -2.48 25.96 20.41
CA GLY A 208 -2.63 27.22 21.12
C GLY A 208 -3.98 27.40 21.82
N ASN A 209 -4.96 26.52 21.57
CA ASN A 209 -6.28 26.48 22.22
C ASN A 209 -6.99 27.83 22.29
N GLY A 210 -6.88 28.66 21.24
CA GLY A 210 -7.50 29.98 21.15
C GLY A 210 -6.76 31.10 21.87
N ALA A 211 -5.57 30.87 22.41
CA ALA A 211 -4.72 31.91 22.97
C ALA A 211 -4.21 32.86 21.87
N PRO A 212 -4.02 34.18 22.18
CA PRO A 212 -3.39 35.11 21.24
C PRO A 212 -2.00 34.60 20.84
N MET A 213 -1.71 34.58 19.53
CA MET A 213 -0.42 34.17 18.96
C MET A 213 0.17 35.30 18.09
N ARG A 214 1.47 35.48 18.18
CA ARG A 214 2.19 36.46 17.37
C ARG A 214 2.66 35.78 16.08
N LEU A 215 2.20 36.27 14.95
CA LEU A 215 2.57 35.81 13.63
C LEU A 215 3.59 36.80 13.05
N THR A 216 4.79 36.33 12.69
CA THR A 216 5.71 37.10 11.88
C THR A 216 5.41 36.79 10.41
N VAL A 217 5.05 37.81 9.65
CA VAL A 217 4.50 37.68 8.29
C VAL A 217 5.31 38.52 7.32
N GLU A 218 5.71 37.94 6.19
CA GLU A 218 6.31 38.62 5.05
C GLU A 218 5.18 39.00 4.07
N ARG A 219 5.03 40.34 3.83
CA ARG A 219 4.08 40.92 2.88
C ARG A 219 4.83 41.76 1.86
N GLY A 220 5.11 41.22 0.68
CA GLY A 220 5.97 41.84 -0.31
C GLY A 220 7.40 41.92 0.19
N GLU A 221 7.92 43.17 0.40
CA GLU A 221 9.24 43.41 0.96
C GLU A 221 9.23 43.68 2.47
N ASP A 222 8.07 43.82 3.06
CA ASP A 222 7.90 44.15 4.48
C ASP A 222 7.71 42.95 5.36
N VAL A 223 8.33 42.97 6.54
CA VAL A 223 8.09 41.98 7.61
C VAL A 223 7.24 42.62 8.70
N LEU A 224 6.09 42.02 8.97
CA LEU A 224 5.07 42.52 9.89
C LEU A 224 4.87 41.53 11.05
N ASP A 225 4.70 42.05 12.26
CA ASP A 225 4.24 41.26 13.40
C ASP A 225 2.74 41.49 13.61
N ILE A 226 1.97 40.44 13.46
CA ILE A 226 0.51 40.44 13.54
C ILE A 226 0.09 39.57 14.71
N VAL A 227 -0.80 40.06 15.58
CA VAL A 227 -1.37 39.27 16.67
C VAL A 227 -2.73 38.75 16.23
N ALA A 228 -2.87 37.42 16.17
CA ALA A 228 -4.14 36.79 15.85
C ALA A 228 -4.64 35.97 17.04
N VAL A 229 -5.96 35.90 17.23
CA VAL A 229 -6.62 35.12 18.27
C VAL A 229 -7.46 34.05 17.58
N PRO A 230 -6.97 32.79 17.46
CA PRO A 230 -7.68 31.72 16.77
C PRO A 230 -9.07 31.51 17.41
N ARG A 231 -10.07 31.32 16.55
CA ARG A 231 -11.44 31.02 17.04
C ARG A 231 -11.59 29.53 17.28
N ILE A 232 -12.19 29.18 18.41
CA ILE A 232 -12.55 27.79 18.71
C ILE A 232 -13.84 27.45 17.96
N VAL A 233 -13.76 26.53 17.02
CA VAL A 233 -14.88 26.03 16.23
C VAL A 233 -15.16 24.58 16.63
N GLU A 234 -16.45 24.23 16.72
CA GLU A 234 -16.84 22.84 16.87
C GLU A 234 -16.90 22.19 15.47
N GLU A 235 -15.98 21.31 15.20
CA GLU A 235 -15.96 20.47 14.00
C GLU A 235 -16.23 19.03 14.37
N THR A 236 -16.76 18.28 13.44
CA THR A 236 -16.94 16.84 13.60
C THR A 236 -15.70 16.13 13.08
N ASP A 237 -15.08 15.30 13.91
CA ASP A 237 -13.94 14.50 13.47
C ASP A 237 -14.36 13.44 12.43
N ALA A 238 -13.38 12.74 11.86
CA ALA A 238 -13.62 11.68 10.87
C ALA A 238 -14.49 10.52 11.42
N PHE A 239 -14.69 10.45 12.73
CA PHE A 239 -15.49 9.43 13.41
C PHE A 239 -16.89 9.92 13.84
N GLY A 240 -17.25 11.17 13.49
CA GLY A 240 -18.54 11.77 13.84
C GLY A 240 -18.61 12.37 15.26
N ASN A 241 -17.47 12.46 15.97
CA ASN A 241 -17.45 13.06 17.31
C ASN A 241 -17.24 14.58 17.23
N PRO A 242 -17.95 15.38 18.03
CA PRO A 242 -17.71 16.81 18.10
C PRO A 242 -16.34 17.09 18.73
N GLN A 243 -15.49 17.78 18.00
CA GLN A 243 -14.15 18.18 18.44
C GLN A 243 -14.03 19.70 18.39
N LYS A 244 -13.51 20.29 19.46
CA LYS A 244 -13.19 21.73 19.48
C LYS A 244 -11.79 21.95 18.93
N ARG A 245 -11.71 22.78 17.89
CA ARG A 245 -10.44 23.10 17.25
C ARG A 245 -10.27 24.60 17.09
N ALA A 246 -9.09 25.11 17.44
CA ALA A 246 -8.75 26.50 17.20
C ALA A 246 -8.34 26.70 15.74
N LEU A 247 -8.96 27.65 15.05
CA LEU A 247 -8.71 27.93 13.64
C LEU A 247 -8.40 29.41 13.43
N LEU A 248 -7.46 29.71 12.52
CA LEU A 248 -7.18 31.07 12.06
C LEU A 248 -8.13 31.48 10.92
N GLY A 249 -8.61 30.55 10.12
CA GLY A 249 -9.45 30.83 8.96
C GLY A 249 -8.64 31.27 7.73
N VAL A 250 -7.48 30.64 7.51
CA VAL A 250 -6.67 30.77 6.31
C VAL A 250 -6.64 29.46 5.54
N SER A 251 -6.62 29.55 4.20
CA SER A 251 -6.30 28.42 3.33
C SER A 251 -4.96 28.64 2.61
N SER A 252 -4.30 27.54 2.22
CA SER A 252 -3.13 27.64 1.37
C SER A 252 -3.51 27.98 -0.08
N SER A 253 -2.62 28.61 -0.82
CA SER A 253 -2.83 28.90 -2.25
C SER A 253 -2.92 27.64 -3.12
N GLY A 254 -2.46 26.48 -2.63
CA GLY A 254 -2.41 25.22 -3.37
C GLY A 254 -1.43 25.21 -4.55
N GLU A 255 -1.02 26.38 -5.02
CA GLU A 255 -0.17 26.56 -6.21
C GLU A 255 1.32 26.51 -5.89
N THR A 256 1.71 26.89 -4.68
CA THR A 256 3.12 26.96 -4.26
C THR A 256 3.53 25.68 -3.54
N ARG A 257 3.80 24.63 -4.32
CA ARG A 257 4.41 23.40 -3.81
C ARG A 257 5.90 23.41 -4.07
N MET A 258 6.71 23.42 -3.01
CA MET A 258 8.15 23.23 -3.10
C MET A 258 8.51 21.77 -2.88
N MET A 259 9.52 21.29 -3.62
CA MET A 259 10.10 19.95 -3.38
C MET A 259 11.30 20.11 -2.44
N VAL A 260 11.12 19.70 -1.19
CA VAL A 260 12.18 19.76 -0.17
C VAL A 260 12.85 18.42 -0.04
N ARG A 261 14.15 18.36 -0.34
CA ARG A 261 14.99 17.17 -0.12
C ARG A 261 15.43 17.10 1.32
N HIS A 262 15.43 15.89 1.85
CA HIS A 262 15.78 15.65 3.24
C HIS A 262 17.13 14.93 3.36
N ASN A 263 17.85 15.18 4.46
CA ASN A 263 19.04 14.41 4.80
C ASN A 263 18.64 12.94 5.16
N PRO A 264 19.58 11.97 5.12
CA PRO A 264 19.25 10.57 5.30
C PRO A 264 18.46 10.25 6.60
N VAL A 265 18.82 10.90 7.72
CA VAL A 265 18.16 10.66 9.01
C VAL A 265 16.71 11.15 8.98
N SER A 266 16.49 12.38 8.52
CA SER A 266 15.16 12.96 8.37
C SER A 266 14.32 12.20 7.34
N ALA A 267 14.93 11.81 6.21
CA ALA A 267 14.25 11.04 5.16
C ALA A 267 13.76 9.68 5.68
N LEU A 268 14.55 8.98 6.49
CA LEU A 268 14.14 7.71 7.09
C LEU A 268 12.96 7.89 8.06
N GLY A 269 13.05 8.87 8.95
CA GLY A 269 11.95 9.18 9.88
C GLY A 269 10.65 9.52 9.14
N LEU A 270 10.75 10.35 8.08
CA LEU A 270 9.61 10.70 7.23
C LEU A 270 9.06 9.49 6.45
N ALA A 271 9.91 8.60 5.96
CA ALA A 271 9.49 7.40 5.25
C ALA A 271 8.70 6.45 6.15
N ILE A 272 9.16 6.23 7.39
CA ILE A 272 8.45 5.43 8.40
C ILE A 272 7.11 6.10 8.74
N SER A 273 7.12 7.42 9.00
CA SER A 273 5.90 8.18 9.28
C SER A 273 4.90 8.12 8.12
N GLN A 274 5.36 8.25 6.87
CA GLN A 274 4.51 8.15 5.69
C GLN A 274 3.88 6.76 5.55
N THR A 275 4.67 5.70 5.79
CA THR A 275 4.16 4.33 5.80
C THR A 275 3.09 4.15 6.87
N TYR A 276 3.31 4.67 8.08
CA TYR A 276 2.32 4.64 9.16
C TYR A 276 1.03 5.38 8.78
N ILE A 277 1.15 6.57 8.17
CA ILE A 277 -0.02 7.36 7.73
C ILE A 277 -0.84 6.58 6.70
N VAL A 278 -0.20 5.88 5.76
CA VAL A 278 -0.93 5.05 4.78
C VAL A 278 -1.62 3.88 5.46
N VAL A 279 -0.96 3.20 6.39
CA VAL A 279 -1.54 2.09 7.17
C VAL A 279 -2.75 2.57 7.97
N ASP A 280 -2.59 3.63 8.75
CA ASP A 280 -3.65 4.21 9.57
C ASP A 280 -4.84 4.65 8.71
N GLY A 281 -4.58 5.39 7.61
CA GLY A 281 -5.61 5.81 6.67
C GLY A 281 -6.37 4.64 6.04
N THR A 282 -5.71 3.51 5.77
CA THR A 282 -6.35 2.30 5.26
C THR A 282 -7.28 1.69 6.30
N PHE A 283 -6.86 1.57 7.57
CA PHE A 283 -7.71 1.06 8.63
C PHE A 283 -8.90 1.97 8.93
N VAL A 284 -8.68 3.29 8.93
CA VAL A 284 -9.76 4.29 9.08
C VAL A 284 -10.79 4.15 7.95
N ALA A 285 -10.34 4.06 6.69
CA ALA A 285 -11.22 3.90 5.55
C ALA A 285 -12.05 2.60 5.63
N VAL A 286 -11.42 1.48 5.99
CA VAL A 286 -12.11 0.19 6.21
C VAL A 286 -13.12 0.30 7.35
N GLY A 287 -12.75 0.94 8.47
CA GLY A 287 -13.64 1.17 9.60
C GLY A 287 -14.86 2.01 9.23
N GLN A 288 -14.68 3.07 8.42
CA GLN A 288 -15.76 3.91 7.92
C GLN A 288 -16.72 3.15 7.00
N ILE A 289 -16.19 2.23 6.16
CA ILE A 289 -17.04 1.39 5.29
C ILE A 289 -17.84 0.41 6.14
N ILE A 290 -17.24 -0.25 7.13
CA ILE A 290 -17.92 -1.19 8.03
C ILE A 290 -19.00 -0.48 8.86
N SER A 291 -18.73 0.76 9.33
CA SER A 291 -19.71 1.55 10.09
C SER A 291 -20.79 2.20 9.24
N GLY A 292 -20.73 2.08 7.91
CA GLY A 292 -21.68 2.68 6.98
C GLY A 292 -21.55 4.21 6.82
N GLN A 293 -20.48 4.81 7.35
CA GLN A 293 -20.19 6.23 7.17
C GLN A 293 -19.65 6.53 5.75
N ARG A 294 -19.09 5.52 5.10
CA ARG A 294 -18.56 5.57 3.76
C ARG A 294 -19.19 4.49 2.90
N GLY A 295 -19.54 4.83 1.66
CA GLY A 295 -20.12 3.87 0.74
C GLY A 295 -19.13 2.78 0.32
N THR A 296 -19.67 1.60 0.01
CA THR A 296 -18.86 0.50 -0.56
C THR A 296 -18.31 0.83 -1.96
N GLU A 297 -18.78 1.91 -2.55
CA GLU A 297 -18.31 2.47 -3.84
C GLU A 297 -16.83 2.84 -3.81
N ASP A 298 -16.29 3.14 -2.62
CA ASP A 298 -14.87 3.48 -2.42
C ASP A 298 -13.94 2.27 -2.36
N LEU A 299 -14.49 1.04 -2.26
CA LEU A 299 -13.70 -0.18 -2.40
C LEU A 299 -13.26 -0.34 -3.86
N GLY A 300 -12.01 -0.01 -4.13
CA GLY A 300 -11.40 -0.17 -5.46
C GLY A 300 -11.05 -1.62 -5.74
N GLY A 301 -11.50 -2.15 -6.89
CA GLY A 301 -11.13 -3.45 -7.40
C GLY A 301 -9.96 -3.41 -8.38
N PRO A 302 -9.70 -4.55 -9.05
CA PRO A 302 -8.59 -4.67 -9.99
C PRO A 302 -8.61 -3.65 -11.13
N ILE A 303 -9.82 -3.27 -11.61
CA ILE A 303 -9.98 -2.31 -12.71
C ILE A 303 -9.58 -0.90 -12.24
N ARG A 304 -10.01 -0.51 -11.05
CA ARG A 304 -9.64 0.78 -10.45
C ARG A 304 -8.14 0.85 -10.17
N ILE A 305 -7.53 -0.22 -9.65
CA ILE A 305 -6.08 -0.29 -9.43
C ILE A 305 -5.34 -0.14 -10.76
N ALA A 306 -5.79 -0.80 -11.83
CA ALA A 306 -5.22 -0.65 -13.16
C ALA A 306 -5.30 0.80 -13.66
N LYS A 307 -6.47 1.44 -13.50
CA LYS A 307 -6.69 2.85 -13.89
C LYS A 307 -5.75 3.80 -13.13
N PHE A 308 -5.61 3.62 -11.80
CA PHE A 308 -4.68 4.43 -11.00
C PHE A 308 -3.22 4.17 -11.35
N SER A 309 -2.86 2.92 -11.69
CA SER A 309 -1.52 2.58 -12.18
C SER A 309 -1.16 3.35 -13.45
N GLY A 310 -2.07 3.35 -14.44
CA GLY A 310 -1.92 4.12 -15.68
C GLY A 310 -1.82 5.63 -15.42
N GLN A 311 -2.66 6.18 -14.56
CA GLN A 311 -2.64 7.59 -14.19
C GLN A 311 -1.34 7.98 -13.48
N ALA A 312 -0.87 7.17 -12.53
CA ALA A 312 0.38 7.39 -11.82
C ALA A 312 1.57 7.38 -12.78
N ALA A 313 1.59 6.44 -13.74
CA ALA A 313 2.63 6.37 -14.76
C ALA A 313 2.61 7.59 -15.72
N LYS A 314 1.43 8.06 -16.13
CA LYS A 314 1.27 9.29 -16.93
C LYS A 314 1.73 10.53 -16.16
N SER A 315 1.53 10.56 -14.85
CA SER A 315 1.96 11.66 -13.98
C SER A 315 3.48 11.69 -13.72
N GLY A 316 4.21 10.70 -14.23
CA GLY A 316 5.67 10.59 -14.16
C GLY A 316 6.19 9.43 -13.32
N PHE A 317 7.44 9.06 -13.58
CA PHE A 317 8.09 7.90 -12.96
C PHE A 317 8.08 7.95 -11.42
N ALA A 318 8.33 9.10 -10.82
CA ALA A 318 8.31 9.28 -9.37
C ALA A 318 6.94 8.93 -8.75
N ASN A 319 5.85 9.41 -9.37
CA ASN A 319 4.49 9.13 -8.93
C ASN A 319 4.14 7.64 -9.09
N PHE A 320 4.61 7.01 -10.15
CA PHE A 320 4.43 5.58 -10.37
C PHE A 320 5.14 4.73 -9.30
N VAL A 321 6.37 5.10 -8.93
CA VAL A 321 7.13 4.41 -7.87
C VAL A 321 6.47 4.62 -6.51
N ILE A 322 5.97 5.82 -6.20
CA ILE A 322 5.18 6.09 -4.98
C ILE A 322 3.89 5.26 -4.97
N PHE A 323 3.20 5.15 -6.11
CA PHE A 323 2.01 4.30 -6.24
C PHE A 323 2.33 2.83 -5.93
N MET A 324 3.45 2.30 -6.44
CA MET A 324 3.89 0.93 -6.12
C MET A 324 4.17 0.75 -4.61
N ALA A 325 4.73 1.76 -3.94
CA ALA A 325 4.93 1.70 -2.49
C ALA A 325 3.60 1.63 -1.72
N ILE A 326 2.61 2.45 -2.10
CA ILE A 326 1.26 2.43 -1.51
C ILE A 326 0.58 1.09 -1.77
N LEU A 327 0.67 0.57 -3.00
CA LEU A 327 0.11 -0.73 -3.38
C LEU A 327 0.76 -1.86 -2.56
N SER A 328 2.08 -1.78 -2.33
CA SER A 328 2.81 -2.74 -1.50
C SER A 328 2.35 -2.72 -0.03
N ILE A 329 2.13 -1.54 0.56
CA ILE A 329 1.58 -1.44 1.91
C ILE A 329 0.20 -2.10 1.97
N ASN A 330 -0.69 -1.78 1.03
CA ASN A 330 -2.04 -2.34 1.01
C ASN A 330 -2.03 -3.86 0.82
N LEU A 331 -1.15 -4.41 -0.05
CA LEU A 331 -0.96 -5.85 -0.18
C LEU A 331 -0.47 -6.47 1.13
N GLY A 332 0.48 -5.84 1.82
CA GLY A 332 0.94 -6.28 3.13
C GLY A 332 -0.16 -6.30 4.18
N ILE A 333 -1.02 -5.26 4.22
CA ILE A 333 -2.17 -5.18 5.13
C ILE A 333 -3.17 -6.30 4.82
N ILE A 334 -3.58 -6.44 3.56
CA ILE A 334 -4.56 -7.45 3.14
C ILE A 334 -4.07 -8.85 3.50
N ASN A 335 -2.80 -9.15 3.23
CA ASN A 335 -2.22 -10.45 3.55
C ASN A 335 -2.09 -10.71 5.06
N LEU A 336 -2.10 -9.68 5.91
CA LEU A 336 -2.13 -9.85 7.36
C LEU A 336 -3.54 -10.05 7.94
N PHE A 337 -4.61 -9.90 7.15
CA PHE A 337 -5.94 -10.21 7.64
C PHE A 337 -6.08 -11.69 8.00
N PRO A 338 -6.81 -12.03 9.09
CA PRO A 338 -6.97 -13.40 9.57
C PRO A 338 -7.95 -14.20 8.69
N VAL A 339 -7.74 -14.18 7.38
CA VAL A 339 -8.52 -14.90 6.38
C VAL A 339 -7.72 -16.13 5.94
N PRO A 340 -8.21 -17.35 6.20
CA PRO A 340 -7.55 -18.55 5.68
C PRO A 340 -7.45 -18.47 4.15
N LEU A 341 -6.30 -18.70 3.60
CA LEU A 341 -5.80 -18.50 2.24
C LEU A 341 -4.75 -17.38 2.16
N LEU A 342 -4.80 -16.39 3.05
CA LEU A 342 -3.81 -15.32 3.16
C LEU A 342 -2.81 -15.66 4.28
N ASP A 343 -1.66 -15.00 4.28
CA ASP A 343 -0.63 -15.22 5.31
C ASP A 343 -1.15 -15.03 6.73
N GLY A 344 -2.00 -14.03 6.96
CA GLY A 344 -2.64 -13.78 8.25
C GLY A 344 -3.51 -14.93 8.73
N GLY A 345 -4.12 -15.70 7.82
CA GLY A 345 -4.85 -16.91 8.15
C GLY A 345 -3.94 -18.04 8.64
N HIS A 346 -2.78 -18.23 7.99
CA HIS A 346 -1.76 -19.16 8.45
C HIS A 346 -1.19 -18.73 9.82
N LEU A 347 -0.92 -17.44 10.01
CA LEU A 347 -0.48 -16.88 11.29
C LEU A 347 -1.54 -17.10 12.38
N LEU A 348 -2.83 -16.98 12.06
CA LEU A 348 -3.92 -17.28 12.98
C LEU A 348 -3.92 -18.78 13.37
N PHE A 349 -3.73 -19.69 12.40
CA PHE A 349 -3.62 -21.13 12.71
C PHE A 349 -2.43 -21.42 13.61
N TYR A 350 -1.29 -20.75 13.38
CA TYR A 350 -0.11 -20.89 14.25
C TYR A 350 -0.32 -20.30 15.65
N ALA A 351 -1.07 -19.21 15.77
CA ALA A 351 -1.45 -18.66 17.07
C ALA A 351 -2.35 -19.64 17.85
N ILE A 352 -3.31 -20.28 17.18
CA ILE A 352 -4.16 -21.32 17.80
C ILE A 352 -3.32 -22.54 18.19
N GLU A 353 -2.38 -22.97 17.35
CA GLU A 353 -1.43 -24.05 17.65
C GLU A 353 -0.60 -23.74 18.90
N ALA A 354 -0.09 -22.50 19.01
CA ALA A 354 0.66 -22.04 20.18
C ALA A 354 -0.15 -22.13 21.48
N LEU A 355 -1.42 -21.72 21.43
CA LEU A 355 -2.31 -21.74 22.60
C LEU A 355 -2.76 -23.16 22.99
N ARG A 356 -2.94 -24.05 22.02
CA ARG A 356 -3.41 -25.43 22.25
C ARG A 356 -2.29 -26.42 22.52
N GLY A 357 -1.04 -26.06 22.21
CA GLY A 357 0.13 -26.94 22.27
C GLY A 357 0.15 -28.05 21.21
N ARG A 358 -0.78 -28.03 20.24
CA ARG A 358 -0.86 -29.01 19.13
C ARG A 358 -1.45 -28.34 17.88
N PRO A 359 -1.03 -28.78 16.68
CA PRO A 359 -1.56 -28.25 15.44
C PRO A 359 -3.07 -28.52 15.30
N LEU A 360 -3.72 -27.71 14.46
CA LEU A 360 -5.08 -27.98 14.00
C LEU A 360 -5.10 -29.25 13.15
N SER A 361 -6.22 -29.96 13.20
CA SER A 361 -6.40 -31.13 12.33
C SER A 361 -6.41 -30.72 10.85
N ASP A 362 -5.93 -31.59 9.98
CA ASP A 362 -5.88 -31.33 8.53
C ASP A 362 -7.28 -30.98 7.99
N GLN A 363 -8.33 -31.65 8.48
CA GLN A 363 -9.72 -31.32 8.14
C GLN A 363 -10.11 -29.90 8.53
N ALA A 364 -9.72 -29.43 9.73
CA ALA A 364 -10.04 -28.06 10.16
C ALA A 364 -9.31 -27.01 9.33
N GLN A 365 -8.06 -27.29 8.96
CA GLN A 365 -7.30 -26.41 8.06
C GLN A 365 -7.93 -26.38 6.66
N GLU A 366 -8.29 -27.54 6.10
CA GLU A 366 -8.93 -27.63 4.79
C GLU A 366 -10.28 -26.88 4.75
N TRP A 367 -11.14 -27.05 5.76
CA TRP A 367 -12.40 -26.31 5.86
C TRP A 367 -12.16 -24.79 5.97
N GLY A 368 -11.15 -24.41 6.77
CA GLY A 368 -10.74 -23.01 6.86
C GLY A 368 -10.34 -22.44 5.51
N LEU A 369 -9.49 -23.14 4.77
CA LEU A 369 -9.02 -22.72 3.44
C LEU A 369 -10.15 -22.63 2.41
N ARG A 370 -11.07 -23.62 2.39
CA ARG A 370 -12.26 -23.57 1.53
C ARG A 370 -13.14 -22.36 1.85
N PHE A 371 -13.36 -22.08 3.13
CA PHE A 371 -14.10 -20.89 3.56
C PHE A 371 -13.38 -19.60 3.13
N GLY A 372 -12.07 -19.51 3.36
CA GLY A 372 -11.25 -18.37 2.94
C GLY A 372 -11.32 -18.14 1.43
N LEU A 373 -11.24 -19.21 0.63
CA LEU A 373 -11.34 -19.14 -0.82
C LEU A 373 -12.69 -18.57 -1.27
N VAL A 374 -13.80 -19.08 -0.71
CA VAL A 374 -15.14 -18.58 -1.03
C VAL A 374 -15.28 -17.10 -0.66
N LEU A 375 -14.76 -16.72 0.52
CA LEU A 375 -14.80 -15.34 0.99
C LEU A 375 -14.03 -14.41 0.05
N VAL A 376 -12.79 -14.76 -0.30
CA VAL A 376 -11.93 -13.94 -1.18
C VAL A 376 -12.51 -13.84 -2.58
N LEU A 377 -13.01 -14.95 -3.15
CA LEU A 377 -13.65 -14.93 -4.47
C LEU A 377 -14.93 -14.09 -4.46
N SER A 378 -15.77 -14.22 -3.42
CA SER A 378 -16.97 -13.41 -3.28
C SER A 378 -16.66 -11.91 -3.19
N LEU A 379 -15.65 -11.55 -2.39
CA LEU A 379 -15.19 -10.17 -2.28
C LEU A 379 -14.64 -9.67 -3.62
N MET A 380 -13.84 -10.48 -4.32
CA MET A 380 -13.29 -10.13 -5.63
C MET A 380 -14.39 -9.87 -6.67
N VAL A 381 -15.41 -10.73 -6.73
CA VAL A 381 -16.57 -10.55 -7.62
C VAL A 381 -17.31 -9.26 -7.24
N PHE A 382 -17.57 -9.05 -5.95
CA PHE A 382 -18.27 -7.86 -5.45
C PHE A 382 -17.54 -6.56 -5.83
N VAL A 383 -16.23 -6.49 -5.55
CA VAL A 383 -15.44 -5.28 -5.83
C VAL A 383 -15.27 -5.05 -7.33
N THR A 384 -15.11 -6.13 -8.12
CA THR A 384 -15.04 -6.01 -9.59
C THR A 384 -16.39 -5.54 -10.18
N TRP A 385 -17.50 -6.04 -9.65
CA TRP A 385 -18.83 -5.57 -10.02
C TRP A 385 -19.01 -4.08 -9.72
N ASN A 386 -18.56 -3.67 -8.54
CA ASN A 386 -18.57 -2.26 -8.12
C ASN A 386 -17.71 -1.38 -9.05
N ASP A 387 -16.52 -1.84 -9.44
CA ASP A 387 -15.68 -1.14 -10.42
C ASP A 387 -16.39 -0.96 -11.77
N ILE A 388 -17.11 -2.00 -12.26
CA ILE A 388 -17.83 -1.95 -13.53
C ILE A 388 -18.98 -0.94 -13.49
N LEU A 389 -19.68 -0.82 -12.36
CA LEU A 389 -20.78 0.14 -12.21
C LEU A 389 -20.30 1.61 -12.19
N GLN A 390 -19.00 1.84 -11.98
CA GLN A 390 -18.37 3.17 -11.91
C GLN A 390 -17.54 3.53 -13.16
N LEU A 391 -17.54 2.67 -14.19
CA LEU A 391 -16.91 2.94 -15.50
C LEU A 391 -17.78 3.87 -16.35
#